data_dd66b22d6152ae091a83f40b6b81ea94
#
_entry.id   dd66b22d6152ae091a83f40b6b81ea94
#
_cell.length_a   1.000
_cell.length_b   1.000
_cell.length_c   1.000
_cell.angle_alpha   90.00
_cell.angle_beta   90.00
_cell.angle_gamma   90.00
#
_symmetry.space_group_name_H-M   'P 1'
#
loop_
_entity.id
_entity.type
_entity.pdbx_description
1 polymer ?
#
loop_
_entity_poly.entity_id
_entity_poly.type
_entity_poly.pdbx_seq_one_letter_code
_entity_poly.pdbx_strand_id
1 'polypeptide(L)'
;VPRYNQLAPAFKQHGVDEVVCISVNDAFVMDEWRNEQRAANVTFMPDGNGDFSRGMGMLVAKNDLGFGDRSWRYSMLVKDGVIEKMFIEPDQPGDPFEVSDADTMLAYIAPHAAKPLDVTVFSRQGCPYCARAKGLLHDAGIQFEELVLNRDFSESTIRAVSGVPTVPQVFI
;
A
#
# COMPACT_ATOMS: atom_id res chain seq x y z
N VAL A 1 -2.21 0.07 -1.71
CA VAL A 1 -1.92 0.79 -0.44
C VAL A 1 -0.81 0.13 0.35
N PRO A 2 -0.80 -1.19 0.66
CA PRO A 2 0.22 -1.78 1.54
C PRO A 2 1.66 -1.47 1.10
N ARG A 3 2.00 -1.68 -0.17
CA ARG A 3 3.35 -1.42 -0.68
C ARG A 3 3.73 0.07 -0.62
N TYR A 4 2.81 0.99 -0.89
CA TYR A 4 3.04 2.43 -0.69
C TYR A 4 3.32 2.77 0.77
N ASN A 5 2.59 2.17 1.70
CA ASN A 5 2.83 2.34 3.14
C ASN A 5 4.21 1.80 3.56
N GLN A 6 4.59 0.63 3.05
CA GLN A 6 5.89 0.01 3.29
C GLN A 6 7.03 0.87 2.73
N LEU A 7 6.88 1.42 1.52
CA LEU A 7 7.90 2.21 0.84
C LEU A 7 7.88 3.71 1.21
N ALA A 8 6.93 4.18 2.01
CA ALA A 8 6.86 5.60 2.39
C ALA A 8 8.17 6.16 2.98
N PRO A 9 8.92 5.43 3.84
CA PRO A 9 10.24 5.88 4.28
C PRO A 9 11.26 6.04 3.14
N ALA A 10 11.24 5.15 2.14
CA ALA A 10 12.10 5.25 0.97
C ALA A 10 11.72 6.46 0.10
N PHE A 11 10.43 6.69 -0.13
CA PHE A 11 9.94 7.90 -0.81
C PHE A 11 10.44 9.17 -0.11
N LYS A 12 10.34 9.20 1.22
CA LYS A 12 10.81 10.34 2.02
C LYS A 12 12.31 10.58 1.89
N GLN A 13 13.13 9.54 1.85
CA GLN A 13 14.58 9.63 1.62
C GLN A 13 14.91 10.24 0.26
N HIS A 14 14.01 10.11 -0.73
CA HIS A 14 14.16 10.65 -2.08
C HIS A 14 13.36 11.93 -2.33
N GLY A 15 12.99 12.66 -1.26
CA GLY A 15 12.42 14.00 -1.35
C GLY A 15 10.90 14.05 -1.55
N VAL A 16 10.18 12.97 -1.28
CA VAL A 16 8.72 12.96 -1.21
C VAL A 16 8.30 13.28 0.21
N ASP A 17 7.58 14.36 0.42
CA ASP A 17 7.16 14.81 1.75
C ASP A 17 6.03 13.92 2.29
N GLU A 18 5.10 13.50 1.46
CA GLU A 18 3.91 12.78 1.87
C GLU A 18 3.40 11.83 0.77
N VAL A 19 2.88 10.68 1.19
CA VAL A 19 2.13 9.76 0.33
C VAL A 19 0.65 9.88 0.69
N VAL A 20 -0.17 10.23 -0.30
CA VAL A 20 -1.61 10.46 -0.14
C VAL A 20 -2.39 9.43 -0.95
N CYS A 21 -3.38 8.80 -0.33
CA CYS A 21 -4.37 7.95 -1.00
C CYS A 21 -5.69 8.70 -1.09
N ILE A 22 -6.15 8.96 -2.31
CA ILE A 22 -7.44 9.63 -2.57
C ILE A 22 -8.40 8.61 -3.18
N SER A 23 -9.64 8.58 -2.73
CA SER A 23 -10.66 7.69 -3.28
C SER A 23 -12.06 8.30 -3.16
N VAL A 24 -12.94 7.96 -4.10
CA VAL A 24 -14.36 8.33 -4.08
C VAL A 24 -15.09 7.50 -3.02
N ASN A 25 -14.82 7.85 -1.77
CA ASN A 25 -15.43 7.31 -0.56
C ASN A 25 -15.56 8.43 0.47
N ASP A 26 -16.44 8.24 1.46
CA ASP A 26 -16.55 9.15 2.58
C ASP A 26 -15.41 8.99 3.61
N ALA A 27 -15.35 9.92 4.57
CA ALA A 27 -14.28 9.94 5.57
C ALA A 27 -14.29 8.70 6.49
N PHE A 28 -15.45 8.13 6.76
CA PHE A 28 -15.57 6.96 7.65
C PHE A 28 -15.03 5.70 6.97
N VAL A 29 -15.37 5.51 5.69
CA VAL A 29 -14.84 4.40 4.87
C VAL A 29 -13.33 4.55 4.69
N MET A 30 -12.84 5.76 4.43
CA MET A 30 -11.40 6.00 4.26
C MET A 30 -10.62 5.74 5.55
N ASP A 31 -11.16 6.12 6.71
CA ASP A 31 -10.52 5.86 8.01
C ASP A 31 -10.50 4.36 8.35
N GLU A 32 -11.62 3.67 8.15
CA GLU A 32 -11.68 2.21 8.36
C GLU A 32 -10.72 1.48 7.41
N TRP A 33 -10.67 1.86 6.15
CA TRP A 33 -9.73 1.29 5.19
C TRP A 33 -8.27 1.50 5.59
N ARG A 34 -7.92 2.70 6.05
CA ARG A 34 -6.59 2.99 6.59
C ARG A 34 -6.24 2.08 7.77
N ASN A 35 -7.18 1.91 8.71
CA ASN A 35 -7.00 1.09 9.91
C ASN A 35 -6.85 -0.39 9.55
N GLU A 36 -7.70 -0.91 8.67
CA GLU A 36 -7.65 -2.29 8.19
C GLU A 36 -6.32 -2.60 7.49
N GLN A 37 -5.84 -1.65 6.66
CA GLN A 37 -4.55 -1.76 5.97
C GLN A 37 -3.35 -1.41 6.85
N ARG A 38 -3.56 -0.93 8.08
CA ARG A 38 -2.50 -0.44 9.00
C ARG A 38 -1.56 0.55 8.33
N ALA A 39 -2.12 1.38 7.46
CA ALA A 39 -1.37 2.28 6.60
C ALA A 39 -1.02 3.59 7.31
N ALA A 40 -0.19 3.50 8.37
CA ALA A 40 0.18 4.64 9.21
C ALA A 40 1.03 5.71 8.50
N ASN A 41 1.71 5.32 7.41
CA ASN A 41 2.59 6.21 6.64
C ASN A 41 1.92 6.79 5.40
N VAL A 42 0.61 6.58 5.23
CA VAL A 42 -0.17 7.09 4.09
C VAL A 42 -1.31 7.93 4.63
N THR A 43 -1.45 9.15 4.12
CA THR A 43 -2.60 10.00 4.40
C THR A 43 -3.77 9.58 3.53
N PHE A 44 -4.93 9.30 4.13
CA PHE A 44 -6.15 8.95 3.41
C PHE A 44 -7.05 10.17 3.30
N MET A 45 -7.37 10.55 2.06
CA MET A 45 -8.17 11.73 1.76
C MET A 45 -9.47 11.32 1.06
N PRO A 46 -10.63 11.60 1.66
CA PRO A 46 -11.93 11.29 1.08
C PRO A 46 -12.25 12.24 -0.08
N ASP A 47 -12.72 11.70 -1.21
CA ASP A 47 -13.30 12.42 -2.34
C ASP A 47 -14.77 11.97 -2.52
N GLY A 48 -15.58 12.10 -1.45
CA GLY A 48 -16.91 11.52 -1.37
C GLY A 48 -17.86 11.90 -2.49
N ASN A 49 -17.75 13.13 -3.00
CA ASN A 49 -18.54 13.60 -4.14
C ASN A 49 -17.88 13.33 -5.51
N GLY A 50 -16.66 12.82 -5.53
CA GLY A 50 -15.89 12.60 -6.76
C GLY A 50 -15.43 13.90 -7.44
N ASP A 51 -15.38 15.03 -6.71
CA ASP A 51 -15.08 16.34 -7.31
C ASP A 51 -13.62 16.40 -7.75
N PHE A 52 -12.69 15.90 -6.93
CA PHE A 52 -11.30 15.79 -7.30
C PHE A 52 -11.09 14.82 -8.47
N SER A 53 -11.65 13.62 -8.39
CA SER A 53 -11.55 12.60 -9.43
C SER A 53 -12.13 13.08 -10.75
N ARG A 54 -13.24 13.82 -10.72
CA ARG A 54 -13.87 14.46 -11.90
C ARG A 54 -12.95 15.53 -12.47
N GLY A 55 -12.42 16.42 -11.65
CA GLY A 55 -11.50 17.48 -12.07
C GLY A 55 -10.22 16.94 -12.70
N MET A 56 -9.75 15.77 -12.24
CA MET A 56 -8.61 15.05 -12.79
C MET A 56 -8.91 14.24 -14.07
N GLY A 57 -10.19 14.13 -14.48
CA GLY A 57 -10.61 13.28 -15.58
C GLY A 57 -10.52 11.77 -15.25
N MET A 58 -10.47 11.43 -13.96
CA MET A 58 -10.29 10.05 -13.47
C MET A 58 -11.57 9.45 -12.87
N LEU A 59 -12.70 10.16 -12.94
CA LEU A 59 -13.98 9.63 -12.49
C LEU A 59 -14.55 8.64 -13.49
N VAL A 60 -14.94 7.45 -13.02
CA VAL A 60 -15.53 6.39 -13.84
C VAL A 60 -16.78 5.83 -13.21
N ALA A 61 -17.78 5.52 -14.03
CA ALA A 61 -19.01 4.89 -13.59
C ALA A 61 -18.79 3.37 -13.46
N LYS A 62 -19.07 2.81 -12.28
CA LYS A 62 -19.03 1.37 -11.97
C LYS A 62 -20.43 0.88 -11.53
N ASN A 63 -21.48 1.35 -12.21
CA ASN A 63 -22.87 1.05 -11.89
C ASN A 63 -23.21 -0.42 -12.12
N ASP A 64 -22.56 -1.07 -13.08
CA ASP A 64 -22.68 -2.51 -13.37
C ASP A 64 -22.23 -3.39 -12.20
N LEU A 65 -21.32 -2.86 -11.37
CA LEU A 65 -20.84 -3.52 -10.14
C LEU A 65 -21.60 -3.05 -8.88
N GLY A 66 -22.53 -2.11 -9.01
CA GLY A 66 -23.25 -1.52 -7.89
C GLY A 66 -22.43 -0.53 -7.06
N PHE A 67 -21.29 -0.05 -7.58
CA PHE A 67 -20.40 0.85 -6.83
C PHE A 67 -20.67 2.33 -7.11
N GLY A 68 -21.47 2.68 -8.12
CA GLY A 68 -21.65 4.05 -8.56
C GLY A 68 -20.37 4.63 -9.18
N ASP A 69 -20.19 5.95 -9.02
CA ASP A 69 -18.99 6.61 -9.51
C ASP A 69 -17.78 6.30 -8.60
N ARG A 70 -16.63 6.02 -9.23
CA ARG A 70 -15.36 5.72 -8.56
C ARG A 70 -14.21 6.43 -9.27
N SER A 71 -13.04 6.48 -8.63
CA SER A 71 -11.81 6.91 -9.26
C SER A 71 -11.21 5.76 -10.08
N TRP A 72 -10.76 6.08 -11.30
CA TRP A 72 -9.87 5.17 -12.02
C TRP A 72 -8.56 4.99 -11.22
N ARG A 73 -7.85 3.90 -11.48
CA ARG A 73 -6.60 3.63 -10.75
C ARG A 73 -5.43 4.30 -11.45
N TYR A 74 -4.69 5.09 -10.67
CA TYR A 74 -3.48 5.77 -11.12
C TYR A 74 -2.57 6.08 -9.92
N SER A 75 -1.32 6.45 -10.20
CA SER A 75 -0.45 7.14 -9.25
C SER A 75 0.13 8.39 -9.91
N MET A 76 0.44 9.41 -9.11
CA MET A 76 1.02 10.64 -9.60
C MET A 76 2.05 11.22 -8.63
N LEU A 77 3.09 11.83 -9.18
CA LEU A 77 4.03 12.67 -8.46
C LEU A 77 3.63 14.13 -8.67
N VAL A 78 3.41 14.83 -7.56
CA VAL A 78 3.02 16.25 -7.56
C VAL A 78 4.11 17.04 -6.87
N LYS A 79 4.54 18.15 -7.48
CA LYS A 79 5.49 19.07 -6.90
C LYS A 79 4.94 20.50 -6.98
N ASP A 80 4.84 21.16 -5.84
CA ASP A 80 4.35 22.53 -5.72
C ASP A 80 2.97 22.74 -6.43
N GLY A 81 2.05 21.77 -6.30
CA GLY A 81 0.73 21.79 -6.93
C GLY A 81 0.73 21.43 -8.42
N VAL A 82 1.87 21.07 -9.01
CA VAL A 82 1.98 20.68 -10.42
C VAL A 82 2.24 19.18 -10.52
N ILE A 83 1.48 18.50 -11.38
CA ILE A 83 1.70 17.08 -11.68
C ILE A 83 2.96 16.96 -12.55
N GLU A 84 4.01 16.36 -12.00
CA GLU A 84 5.27 16.10 -12.70
C GLU A 84 5.21 14.80 -13.50
N LYS A 85 4.59 13.77 -12.92
CA LYS A 85 4.44 12.46 -13.55
C LYS A 85 3.12 11.82 -13.15
N MET A 86 2.53 11.10 -14.09
CA MET A 86 1.32 10.30 -13.85
C MET A 86 1.46 8.93 -14.51
N PHE A 87 1.10 7.89 -13.77
CA PHE A 87 0.99 6.52 -14.24
C PHE A 87 -0.48 6.11 -14.12
N ILE A 88 -1.16 6.01 -15.25
CA ILE A 88 -2.57 5.67 -15.33
C ILE A 88 -2.70 4.24 -15.82
N GLU A 89 -3.47 3.41 -15.12
CA GLU A 89 -3.74 2.04 -15.56
C GLU A 89 -4.47 2.04 -16.90
N PRO A 90 -4.18 1.05 -17.77
CA PRO A 90 -4.80 0.98 -19.09
C PRO A 90 -6.32 0.82 -18.98
N ASP A 91 -7.06 1.45 -19.90
CA ASP A 91 -8.52 1.29 -20.00
C ASP A 91 -8.84 -0.03 -20.71
N GLN A 92 -8.89 -1.10 -19.91
CA GLN A 92 -9.19 -2.45 -20.36
C GLN A 92 -10.10 -3.16 -19.35
N PRO A 93 -10.84 -4.21 -19.78
CA PRO A 93 -11.71 -4.96 -18.89
C PRO A 93 -10.98 -5.55 -17.69
N GLY A 94 -11.64 -5.58 -16.55
CA GLY A 94 -11.11 -6.04 -15.28
C GLY A 94 -10.67 -4.88 -14.39
N ASP A 95 -9.67 -5.12 -13.57
CA ASP A 95 -9.09 -4.14 -12.65
C ASP A 95 -7.55 -4.14 -12.82
N PRO A 96 -7.03 -3.53 -13.89
CA PRO A 96 -5.62 -3.57 -14.22
C PRO A 96 -4.77 -2.96 -13.11
N PHE A 97 -3.62 -3.57 -12.85
CA PHE A 97 -2.62 -3.10 -11.90
C PHE A 97 -1.22 -3.38 -12.46
N GLU A 98 -0.78 -2.55 -13.40
CA GLU A 98 0.42 -2.78 -14.21
C GLU A 98 1.47 -1.67 -14.05
N VAL A 99 1.03 -0.42 -13.83
CA VAL A 99 1.93 0.75 -13.89
C VAL A 99 1.82 1.70 -12.71
N SER A 100 0.74 1.65 -11.93
CA SER A 100 0.48 2.59 -10.82
C SER A 100 1.00 2.11 -9.46
N ASP A 101 1.77 1.04 -9.45
CA ASP A 101 2.33 0.46 -8.23
C ASP A 101 3.45 1.33 -7.62
N ALA A 102 3.75 1.07 -6.36
CA ALA A 102 4.72 1.87 -5.60
C ALA A 102 6.16 1.66 -6.05
N ASP A 103 6.52 0.46 -6.52
CA ASP A 103 7.87 0.16 -7.01
C ASP A 103 8.13 0.90 -8.33
N THR A 104 7.14 0.98 -9.22
CA THR A 104 7.21 1.75 -10.48
C THR A 104 7.40 3.25 -10.19
N MET A 105 6.64 3.82 -9.25
CA MET A 105 6.80 5.21 -8.86
C MET A 105 8.16 5.46 -8.22
N LEU A 106 8.63 4.58 -7.33
CA LEU A 106 9.94 4.72 -6.70
C LEU A 106 11.08 4.62 -7.74
N ALA A 107 10.98 3.71 -8.69
CA ALA A 107 11.96 3.59 -9.77
C ALA A 107 12.01 4.84 -10.67
N TYR A 108 10.89 5.55 -10.85
CA TYR A 108 10.87 6.82 -11.55
C TYR A 108 11.57 7.92 -10.75
N ILE A 109 11.27 8.04 -9.45
CA ILE A 109 11.84 9.07 -8.56
C ILE A 109 13.34 8.83 -8.32
N ALA A 110 13.73 7.58 -8.14
CA ALA A 110 15.08 7.16 -7.77
C ALA A 110 15.58 5.98 -8.63
N PRO A 111 15.84 6.17 -9.92
CA PRO A 111 16.14 5.08 -10.86
C PRO A 111 17.42 4.31 -10.56
N HIS A 112 18.30 4.88 -9.73
CA HIS A 112 19.56 4.25 -9.32
C HIS A 112 19.53 3.72 -7.88
N ALA A 113 18.42 3.89 -7.16
CA ALA A 113 18.28 3.33 -5.83
C ALA A 113 18.16 1.80 -5.90
N ALA A 114 18.72 1.13 -4.90
CA ALA A 114 18.46 -0.30 -4.74
C ALA A 114 16.96 -0.52 -4.50
N LYS A 115 16.38 -1.48 -5.22
CA LYS A 115 14.97 -1.83 -5.02
C LYS A 115 14.78 -2.33 -3.58
N PRO A 116 13.91 -1.71 -2.78
CA PRO A 116 13.64 -2.18 -1.43
C PRO A 116 13.09 -3.61 -1.44
N LEU A 117 13.54 -4.41 -0.50
CA LEU A 117 13.04 -5.78 -0.32
C LEU A 117 11.54 -5.76 -0.02
N ASP A 118 10.84 -6.77 -0.51
CA ASP A 118 9.44 -7.02 -0.15
C ASP A 118 9.41 -8.08 0.94
N VAL A 119 9.34 -7.62 2.19
CA VAL A 119 9.49 -8.47 3.37
C VAL A 119 8.19 -8.60 4.12
N THR A 120 7.76 -9.85 4.36
CA THR A 120 6.60 -10.18 5.19
C THR A 120 7.01 -10.99 6.40
N VAL A 121 6.54 -10.59 7.58
CA VAL A 121 6.79 -11.27 8.86
C VAL A 121 5.48 -11.87 9.37
N PHE A 122 5.41 -13.19 9.42
CA PHE A 122 4.34 -13.90 10.11
C PHE A 122 4.65 -13.96 11.62
N SER A 123 3.77 -13.42 12.43
CA SER A 123 3.99 -13.23 13.88
C SER A 123 2.80 -13.73 14.72
N ARG A 124 2.95 -13.66 16.02
CA ARG A 124 1.86 -13.87 17.00
C ARG A 124 1.98 -12.82 18.12
N GLN A 125 0.85 -12.33 18.58
CA GLN A 125 0.80 -11.42 19.70
C GLN A 125 1.47 -12.02 20.94
N GLY A 126 2.29 -11.24 21.66
CA GLY A 126 2.98 -11.66 22.87
C GLY A 126 4.15 -12.65 22.63
N CYS A 127 4.59 -12.85 21.40
CA CYS A 127 5.68 -13.76 21.06
C CYS A 127 7.05 -13.05 21.18
N PRO A 128 7.94 -13.43 22.10
CA PRO A 128 9.24 -12.78 22.28
C PRO A 128 10.19 -13.01 21.08
N TYR A 129 10.13 -14.17 20.44
CA TYR A 129 10.92 -14.45 19.24
C TYR A 129 10.47 -13.60 18.05
N CYS A 130 9.15 -13.36 17.92
CA CYS A 130 8.62 -12.47 16.89
C CYS A 130 9.07 -11.01 17.11
N ALA A 131 9.05 -10.55 18.36
CA ALA A 131 9.55 -9.22 18.72
C ALA A 131 11.04 -9.08 18.38
N ARG A 132 11.85 -10.11 18.68
CA ARG A 132 13.28 -10.13 18.33
C ARG A 132 13.52 -10.11 16.83
N ALA A 133 12.79 -10.91 16.05
CA ALA A 133 12.92 -10.92 14.58
C ALA A 133 12.58 -9.56 13.97
N LYS A 134 11.49 -8.93 14.41
CA LYS A 134 11.11 -7.57 13.99
C LYS A 134 12.15 -6.53 14.38
N GLY A 135 12.71 -6.62 15.59
CA GLY A 135 13.79 -5.74 16.03
C GLY A 135 15.02 -5.83 15.13
N LEU A 136 15.45 -7.02 14.75
CA LEU A 136 16.59 -7.22 13.85
C LEU A 136 16.35 -6.63 12.46
N LEU A 137 15.14 -6.76 11.91
CA LEU A 137 14.77 -6.15 10.64
C LEU A 137 14.78 -4.61 10.73
N HIS A 138 14.21 -4.07 11.81
CA HIS A 138 14.21 -2.63 12.08
C HIS A 138 15.63 -2.08 12.21
N ASP A 139 16.50 -2.75 12.98
CA ASP A 139 17.91 -2.33 13.18
C ASP A 139 18.72 -2.39 11.88
N ALA A 140 18.34 -3.29 10.97
CA ALA A 140 18.89 -3.38 9.62
C ALA A 140 18.28 -2.37 8.63
N GLY A 141 17.32 -1.54 9.06
CA GLY A 141 16.62 -0.58 8.19
C GLY A 141 15.67 -1.23 7.18
N ILE A 142 15.32 -2.51 7.38
CA ILE A 142 14.45 -3.26 6.48
C ILE A 142 13.00 -3.03 6.87
N GLN A 143 12.22 -2.47 5.95
CA GLN A 143 10.76 -2.32 6.10
C GLN A 143 10.07 -3.65 5.82
N PHE A 144 9.03 -3.95 6.57
CA PHE A 144 8.29 -5.22 6.43
C PHE A 144 6.80 -5.03 6.70
N GLU A 145 5.99 -5.90 6.11
CA GLU A 145 4.59 -6.10 6.48
C GLU A 145 4.52 -7.13 7.61
N GLU A 146 3.72 -6.86 8.65
CA GLU A 146 3.47 -7.82 9.72
C GLU A 146 2.08 -8.43 9.60
N LEU A 147 2.01 -9.75 9.44
CA LEU A 147 0.80 -10.55 9.54
C LEU A 147 0.74 -11.26 10.88
N VAL A 148 -0.37 -11.12 11.63
CA VAL A 148 -0.51 -11.62 12.99
C VAL A 148 -1.48 -12.81 13.04
N LEU A 149 -1.04 -13.91 13.63
CA LEU A 149 -1.84 -15.13 13.83
C LEU A 149 -3.16 -14.83 14.54
N ASN A 150 -4.24 -15.44 14.07
CA ASN A 150 -5.62 -15.29 14.50
C ASN A 150 -6.25 -13.89 14.26
N ARG A 151 -5.52 -13.00 13.60
CA ARG A 151 -6.04 -11.74 13.09
C ARG A 151 -6.00 -11.75 11.55
N ASP A 152 -4.85 -12.04 10.97
CA ASP A 152 -4.60 -11.95 9.53
C ASP A 152 -4.48 -13.32 8.87
N PHE A 153 -4.13 -14.35 9.62
CA PHE A 153 -3.99 -15.72 9.13
C PHE A 153 -4.24 -16.76 10.23
N SER A 154 -4.42 -18.02 9.83
CA SER A 154 -4.57 -19.18 10.73
C SER A 154 -3.31 -20.05 10.74
N GLU A 155 -3.21 -20.96 11.72
CA GLU A 155 -2.11 -21.97 11.74
C GLU A 155 -2.11 -22.84 10.48
N SER A 156 -3.28 -23.14 9.92
CA SER A 156 -3.38 -23.90 8.67
C SER A 156 -2.84 -23.10 7.48
N THR A 157 -3.05 -21.79 7.46
CA THR A 157 -2.52 -20.90 6.41
C THR A 157 -1.00 -20.91 6.41
N ILE A 158 -0.37 -20.66 7.57
CA ILE A 158 1.11 -20.61 7.64
C ILE A 158 1.73 -22.00 7.37
N ARG A 159 1.07 -23.07 7.81
CA ARG A 159 1.51 -24.43 7.49
C ARG A 159 1.46 -24.72 5.99
N ALA A 160 0.43 -24.24 5.29
CA ALA A 160 0.29 -24.41 3.85
C ALA A 160 1.39 -23.65 3.07
N VAL A 161 1.78 -22.48 3.56
CA VAL A 161 2.80 -21.62 2.92
C VAL A 161 4.22 -22.14 3.20
N SER A 162 4.53 -22.49 4.44
CA SER A 162 5.90 -22.77 4.89
C SER A 162 6.17 -24.21 5.29
N GLY A 163 5.13 -25.04 5.34
CA GLY A 163 5.23 -26.43 5.82
C GLY A 163 5.17 -26.60 7.34
N VAL A 164 5.29 -25.52 8.11
CA VAL A 164 5.27 -25.58 9.59
C VAL A 164 4.37 -24.49 10.18
N PRO A 165 3.68 -24.74 11.33
CA PRO A 165 2.74 -23.78 11.93
C PRO A 165 3.41 -22.79 12.88
N THR A 166 4.72 -22.79 13.00
CA THR A 166 5.45 -21.96 13.97
C THR A 166 5.72 -20.55 13.45
N VAL A 167 5.78 -19.58 14.38
CA VAL A 167 6.17 -18.19 14.13
C VAL A 167 7.32 -17.81 15.08
N PRO A 168 8.19 -16.83 14.72
CA PRO A 168 8.15 -16.00 13.52
C PRO A 168 8.59 -16.75 12.27
N GLN A 169 8.04 -16.33 11.12
CA GLN A 169 8.59 -16.66 9.81
C GLN A 169 8.73 -15.39 9.00
N VAL A 170 9.84 -15.26 8.28
CA VAL A 170 10.16 -14.09 7.46
C VAL A 170 10.32 -14.56 6.02
N PHE A 171 9.58 -13.94 5.13
CA PHE A 171 9.64 -14.15 3.68
C PHE A 171 10.21 -12.89 3.04
N ILE A 172 11.09 -13.09 2.06
CA ILE A 172 11.78 -12.01 1.32
C ILE A 172 11.67 -12.27 -0.17
#